data_7572f46d5427a867182f30a9996565e9
#
_entry.id   7572f46d5427a867182f30a9996565e9
#
_cell.length_a   1.000
_cell.length_b   1.000
_cell.length_c   1.000
_cell.angle_alpha   90.00
_cell.angle_beta   90.00
_cell.angle_gamma   90.00
#
_symmetry.space_group_name_H-M   'P 1'
#
loop_
_entity.id
_entity.type
_entity.pdbx_description
1 polymer ?
#
loop_
_entity_poly.entity_id
_entity_poly.type
_entity_poly.pdbx_seq_one_letter_code
_entity_poly.pdbx_strand_id
1 'polypeptide(L)'
;MRKLRVFLCHSSGDKPAVRDLYHRLCDENVESWLDEEDLLPGQDWEVEIRNAIKTIDIVIVCLSKGAINKTGYVQKEIKFALDEADKQPEGTIFIIPVKLEACDMPERLSRWQYVNLLEEKAYQKLMQALKYRANALNLTAPGKTGMPQGVREKGETNPLLQQKAEPAPAAKVVTKP
;
A
#
# COMPACT_ATOMS: atom_id res chain seq x y z
N MET A 1 16.93 -7.30 9.28
CA MET A 1 15.59 -6.73 9.59
C MET A 1 14.91 -6.42 8.26
N ARG A 2 13.62 -6.73 8.08
CA ARG A 2 12.88 -6.35 6.88
C ARG A 2 12.47 -4.88 6.91
N LYS A 3 12.14 -4.33 5.75
CA LYS A 3 11.59 -2.99 5.60
C LYS A 3 10.12 -2.93 6.06
N LEU A 4 9.65 -1.72 6.37
CA LEU A 4 8.23 -1.46 6.58
C LEU A 4 7.48 -1.60 5.26
N ARG A 5 6.38 -2.34 5.25
CA ARG A 5 5.54 -2.58 4.08
C ARG A 5 4.32 -1.66 4.11
N VAL A 6 4.13 -0.92 3.03
CA VAL A 6 3.06 0.09 2.91
C VAL A 6 2.26 -0.16 1.64
N PHE A 7 0.95 -0.29 1.76
CA PHE A 7 0.02 -0.34 0.63
C PHE A 7 -0.54 1.05 0.34
N LEU A 8 -0.54 1.46 -0.94
CA LEU A 8 -1.10 2.73 -1.40
C LEU A 8 -2.46 2.51 -2.05
N CYS A 9 -3.53 2.66 -1.27
CA CYS A 9 -4.91 2.62 -1.74
C CYS A 9 -5.27 3.94 -2.42
N HIS A 10 -5.70 3.93 -3.68
CA HIS A 10 -5.93 5.15 -4.45
C HIS A 10 -7.00 4.99 -5.55
N SER A 11 -7.51 6.12 -6.06
CA SER A 11 -8.36 6.13 -7.24
C SER A 11 -7.53 6.17 -8.52
N SER A 12 -8.00 5.52 -9.58
CA SER A 12 -7.34 5.51 -10.89
C SER A 12 -7.06 6.90 -11.47
N GLY A 13 -7.81 7.92 -11.05
CA GLY A 13 -7.57 9.32 -11.44
C GLY A 13 -6.39 9.97 -10.72
N ASP A 14 -5.94 9.41 -9.60
CA ASP A 14 -4.92 9.99 -8.73
C ASP A 14 -3.51 9.42 -8.99
N LYS A 15 -3.39 8.52 -9.95
CA LYS A 15 -2.16 7.79 -10.31
C LYS A 15 -0.89 8.65 -10.35
N PRO A 16 -0.84 9.83 -11.01
CA PRO A 16 0.39 10.63 -11.05
C PRO A 16 0.87 11.04 -9.66
N ALA A 17 -0.02 11.60 -8.83
CA ALA A 17 0.31 12.06 -7.48
C ALA A 17 0.69 10.89 -6.55
N VAL A 18 0.02 9.75 -6.70
CA VAL A 18 0.30 8.54 -5.90
C VAL A 18 1.61 7.89 -6.32
N ARG A 19 1.94 7.89 -7.62
CA ARG A 19 3.24 7.41 -8.11
C ARG A 19 4.40 8.26 -7.58
N ASP A 20 4.25 9.57 -7.51
CA ASP A 20 5.24 10.45 -6.88
C ASP A 20 5.43 10.11 -5.39
N LEU A 21 4.33 9.88 -4.66
CA LEU A 21 4.39 9.44 -3.27
C LEU A 21 5.07 8.07 -3.13
N TYR A 22 4.73 7.11 -4.00
CA TYR A 22 5.34 5.78 -4.06
C TYR A 22 6.86 5.87 -4.20
N HIS A 23 7.36 6.62 -5.18
CA HIS A 23 8.81 6.79 -5.39
C HIS A 23 9.50 7.43 -4.19
N ARG A 24 8.90 8.47 -3.61
CA ARG A 24 9.44 9.12 -2.41
C ARG A 24 9.54 8.16 -1.22
N LEU A 25 8.54 7.32 -0.99
CA LEU A 25 8.56 6.31 0.07
C LEU A 25 9.62 5.24 -0.20
N CYS A 26 9.76 4.78 -1.45
CA CYS A 26 10.81 3.86 -1.83
C CYS A 26 12.21 4.43 -1.58
N ASP A 27 12.43 5.71 -1.89
CA ASP A 27 13.70 6.42 -1.64
C ASP A 27 14.01 6.55 -0.14
N GLU A 28 12.99 6.56 0.71
CA GLU A 28 13.11 6.53 2.18
C GLU A 28 13.17 5.09 2.74
N ASN A 29 13.51 4.10 1.92
CA ASN A 29 13.67 2.70 2.31
C ASN A 29 12.39 2.03 2.84
N VAL A 30 11.23 2.46 2.39
CA VAL A 30 9.93 1.83 2.62
C VAL A 30 9.65 0.84 1.47
N GLU A 31 9.18 -0.36 1.79
CA GLU A 31 8.69 -1.32 0.79
C GLU A 31 7.24 -0.96 0.47
N SER A 32 7.06 -0.09 -0.54
CA SER A 32 5.74 0.38 -0.95
C SER A 32 5.15 -0.55 -1.99
N TRP A 33 3.87 -0.85 -1.88
CA TRP A 33 3.09 -1.60 -2.85
C TRP A 33 2.04 -0.70 -3.51
N LEU A 34 2.04 -0.71 -4.83
CA LEU A 34 1.11 0.02 -5.69
C LEU A 34 0.59 -0.94 -6.76
N ASP A 35 -0.73 -1.10 -6.89
CA ASP A 35 -1.37 -2.06 -7.79
C ASP A 35 -0.84 -2.00 -9.24
N GLU A 36 -0.65 -0.79 -9.75
CA GLU A 36 -0.18 -0.57 -11.13
C GLU A 36 1.27 -1.01 -11.37
N GLU A 37 2.13 -0.92 -10.36
CA GLU A 37 3.56 -1.24 -10.47
C GLU A 37 3.85 -2.70 -10.09
N ASP A 38 2.99 -3.32 -9.28
CA ASP A 38 3.26 -4.60 -8.64
C ASP A 38 2.40 -5.77 -9.16
N LEU A 39 1.29 -5.49 -9.88
CA LEU A 39 0.45 -6.52 -10.48
C LEU A 39 0.96 -6.98 -11.85
N LEU A 40 0.94 -8.29 -12.06
CA LEU A 40 1.32 -8.88 -13.35
C LEU A 40 0.07 -9.13 -14.23
N PRO A 41 0.20 -9.01 -15.57
CA PRO A 41 -0.87 -9.38 -16.49
C PRO A 41 -1.37 -10.80 -16.24
N GLY A 42 -2.68 -10.97 -16.15
CA GLY A 42 -3.31 -12.28 -15.91
C GLY A 42 -3.59 -12.61 -14.44
N GLN A 43 -3.10 -11.82 -13.49
CA GLN A 43 -3.47 -11.96 -12.09
C GLN A 43 -4.88 -11.43 -11.83
N ASP A 44 -5.60 -12.06 -10.89
CA ASP A 44 -6.84 -11.52 -10.35
C ASP A 44 -6.50 -10.41 -9.35
N TRP A 45 -6.70 -9.16 -9.77
CA TRP A 45 -6.35 -7.98 -8.98
C TRP A 45 -7.05 -7.91 -7.62
N GLU A 46 -8.30 -8.38 -7.51
CA GLU A 46 -9.03 -8.35 -6.23
C GLU A 46 -8.43 -9.34 -5.23
N VAL A 47 -8.02 -10.50 -5.71
CA VAL A 47 -7.35 -11.52 -4.89
C VAL A 47 -5.98 -11.03 -4.44
N GLU A 48 -5.20 -10.44 -5.36
CA GLU A 48 -3.84 -9.97 -5.05
C GLU A 48 -3.85 -8.79 -4.08
N ILE A 49 -4.75 -7.81 -4.26
CA ILE A 49 -4.90 -6.70 -3.30
C ILE A 49 -5.32 -7.19 -1.92
N ARG A 50 -6.28 -8.11 -1.86
CA ARG A 50 -6.70 -8.68 -0.57
C ARG A 50 -5.56 -9.42 0.12
N ASN A 51 -4.73 -10.14 -0.62
CA ASN A 51 -3.56 -10.81 -0.10
C ASN A 51 -2.49 -9.81 0.34
N ALA A 52 -2.24 -8.77 -0.45
CA ALA A 52 -1.29 -7.70 -0.11
C ALA A 52 -1.70 -7.02 1.21
N ILE A 53 -2.96 -6.59 1.35
CA ILE A 53 -3.46 -5.92 2.55
C ILE A 53 -3.28 -6.77 3.83
N LYS A 54 -3.38 -8.10 3.74
CA LYS A 54 -3.15 -9.00 4.88
C LYS A 54 -1.70 -9.06 5.35
N THR A 55 -0.76 -8.77 4.48
CA THR A 55 0.69 -8.89 4.76
C THR A 55 1.37 -7.54 4.96
N ILE A 56 0.64 -6.45 4.79
CA ILE A 56 1.09 -5.08 4.89
C ILE A 56 1.15 -4.64 6.38
N ASP A 57 2.04 -3.72 6.69
CA ASP A 57 2.17 -3.13 8.02
C ASP A 57 1.34 -1.86 8.19
N ILE A 58 1.14 -1.10 7.09
CA ILE A 58 0.36 0.14 7.02
C ILE A 58 -0.35 0.23 5.67
N VAL A 59 -1.60 0.70 5.69
CA VAL A 59 -2.34 1.14 4.51
C VAL A 59 -2.41 2.66 4.51
N ILE A 60 -1.89 3.30 3.46
CA ILE A 60 -2.09 4.72 3.18
C ILE A 60 -3.29 4.84 2.25
N VAL A 61 -4.35 5.51 2.70
CA VAL A 61 -5.56 5.76 1.90
C VAL A 61 -5.46 7.16 1.29
N CYS A 62 -5.15 7.21 -0.01
CA CYS A 62 -5.03 8.45 -0.76
C CYS A 62 -6.41 9.00 -1.12
N LEU A 63 -6.69 10.23 -0.69
CA LEU A 63 -8.00 10.88 -0.82
C LEU A 63 -7.92 12.07 -1.78
N SER A 64 -8.82 12.07 -2.75
CA SER A 64 -9.13 13.18 -3.65
C SER A 64 -10.65 13.34 -3.78
N LYS A 65 -11.12 14.43 -4.38
CA LYS A 65 -12.56 14.59 -4.73
C LYS A 65 -13.04 13.44 -5.61
N GLY A 66 -12.19 13.01 -6.55
CA GLY A 66 -12.47 11.88 -7.42
C GLY A 66 -12.59 10.55 -6.68
N ALA A 67 -11.72 10.29 -5.71
CA ALA A 67 -11.73 9.08 -4.89
C ALA A 67 -12.97 8.99 -3.99
N ILE A 68 -13.38 10.11 -3.41
CA ILE A 68 -14.50 10.16 -2.45
C ILE A 68 -15.85 9.97 -3.16
N ASN A 69 -16.02 10.57 -4.34
CA ASN A 69 -17.29 10.60 -5.07
C ASN A 69 -17.53 9.37 -5.96
N LYS A 70 -16.50 8.56 -6.23
CA LYS A 70 -16.65 7.35 -7.04
C LYS A 70 -17.16 6.18 -6.22
N THR A 71 -18.24 5.56 -6.68
CA THR A 71 -18.63 4.21 -6.29
C THR A 71 -17.75 3.22 -7.05
N GLY A 72 -17.16 2.24 -6.37
CA GLY A 72 -16.41 1.18 -7.07
C GLY A 72 -15.13 0.73 -6.37
N TYR A 73 -14.06 0.61 -7.13
CA TYR A 73 -12.79 -0.02 -6.77
C TYR A 73 -12.17 0.49 -5.45
N VAL A 74 -11.92 1.79 -5.33
CA VAL A 74 -11.34 2.41 -4.12
C VAL A 74 -12.16 2.10 -2.86
N GLN A 75 -13.48 2.00 -3.01
CA GLN A 75 -14.36 1.70 -1.88
C GLN A 75 -14.20 0.25 -1.40
N LYS A 76 -13.88 -0.69 -2.30
CA LYS A 76 -13.58 -2.08 -1.93
C LYS A 76 -12.24 -2.19 -1.22
N GLU A 77 -11.19 -1.53 -1.73
CA GLU A 77 -9.87 -1.50 -1.09
C GLU A 77 -9.93 -0.89 0.31
N ILE A 78 -10.62 0.25 0.46
CA ILE A 78 -10.84 0.87 1.77
C ILE A 78 -11.57 -0.11 2.70
N LYS A 79 -12.58 -0.83 2.21
CA LYS A 79 -13.29 -1.83 3.02
C LYS A 79 -12.34 -2.93 3.49
N PHE A 80 -11.52 -3.50 2.61
CA PHE A 80 -10.55 -4.53 3.00
C PHE A 80 -9.53 -4.00 4.01
N ALA A 81 -9.07 -2.76 3.85
CA ALA A 81 -8.17 -2.12 4.80
C ALA A 81 -8.83 -1.92 6.17
N LEU A 82 -10.11 -1.54 6.22
CA LEU A 82 -10.88 -1.39 7.45
C LEU A 82 -11.07 -2.74 8.15
N ASP A 83 -11.44 -3.78 7.39
CA ASP A 83 -11.62 -5.15 7.92
C ASP A 83 -10.30 -5.70 8.51
N GLU A 84 -9.14 -5.36 7.95
CA GLU A 84 -7.85 -5.73 8.53
C GLU A 84 -7.43 -4.82 9.70
N ALA A 85 -7.80 -3.54 9.67
CA ALA A 85 -7.54 -2.63 10.79
C ALA A 85 -8.27 -3.07 12.06
N ASP A 86 -9.50 -3.56 11.94
CA ASP A 86 -10.30 -4.02 13.08
C ASP A 86 -9.70 -5.29 13.75
N LYS A 87 -8.79 -5.99 13.08
CA LYS A 87 -8.04 -7.13 13.66
C LYS A 87 -6.75 -6.70 14.36
N GLN A 88 -6.34 -5.44 14.21
CA GLN A 88 -5.11 -4.96 14.86
C GLN A 88 -5.39 -4.61 16.32
N PRO A 89 -4.39 -4.75 17.21
CA PRO A 89 -4.49 -4.28 18.58
C PRO A 89 -4.84 -2.79 18.65
N GLU A 90 -5.59 -2.39 19.68
CA GLU A 90 -5.91 -0.98 19.91
C GLU A 90 -4.65 -0.10 19.94
N GLY A 91 -4.74 1.10 19.40
CA GLY A 91 -3.61 2.03 19.32
C GLY A 91 -2.61 1.74 18.20
N THR A 92 -2.83 0.69 17.41
CA THR A 92 -1.97 0.39 16.26
C THR A 92 -2.18 1.39 15.14
N ILE A 93 -1.09 1.99 14.63
CA ILE A 93 -1.12 2.75 13.37
C ILE A 93 -1.12 1.74 12.21
N PHE A 94 -2.30 1.46 11.66
CA PHE A 94 -2.47 0.58 10.50
C PHE A 94 -3.03 1.32 9.28
N ILE A 95 -3.95 2.29 9.48
CA ILE A 95 -4.51 3.13 8.41
C ILE A 95 -4.03 4.56 8.62
N ILE A 96 -3.56 5.19 7.53
CA ILE A 96 -3.23 6.62 7.49
C ILE A 96 -3.97 7.24 6.30
N PRO A 97 -5.05 8.02 6.54
CA PRO A 97 -5.66 8.79 5.48
C PRO A 97 -4.73 9.92 5.04
N VAL A 98 -4.55 10.08 3.72
CA VAL A 98 -3.69 11.11 3.14
C VAL A 98 -4.48 11.88 2.09
N LYS A 99 -4.70 13.18 2.32
CA LYS A 99 -5.33 14.07 1.35
C LYS A 99 -4.29 14.51 0.32
N LEU A 100 -4.54 14.18 -0.94
CA LEU A 100 -3.74 14.61 -2.09
C LEU A 100 -4.12 16.02 -2.53
N GLU A 101 -5.38 16.40 -2.30
CA GLU A 101 -5.97 17.71 -2.60
C GLU A 101 -6.99 18.10 -1.53
N ALA A 102 -7.52 19.32 -1.60
CA ALA A 102 -8.60 19.77 -0.73
C ALA A 102 -9.88 18.96 -1.00
N CYS A 103 -10.24 18.07 -0.08
CA CYS A 103 -11.42 17.21 -0.16
C CYS A 103 -11.98 16.92 1.23
N ASP A 104 -13.23 16.48 1.28
CA ASP A 104 -13.88 16.08 2.53
C ASP A 104 -13.29 14.76 3.06
N MET A 105 -13.41 14.55 4.37
CA MET A 105 -13.02 13.27 4.98
C MET A 105 -14.21 12.33 4.98
N PRO A 106 -14.12 11.15 4.35
CA PRO A 106 -15.17 10.13 4.46
C PRO A 106 -15.42 9.75 5.91
N GLU A 107 -16.70 9.64 6.31
CA GLU A 107 -17.10 9.36 7.70
C GLU A 107 -16.41 8.10 8.25
N ARG A 108 -16.31 7.03 7.44
CA ARG A 108 -15.66 5.78 7.83
C ARG A 108 -14.16 5.90 8.14
N LEU A 109 -13.51 6.97 7.67
CA LEU A 109 -12.09 7.28 7.91
C LEU A 109 -11.89 8.38 8.95
N SER A 110 -12.95 9.02 9.45
CA SER A 110 -12.89 10.17 10.35
C SER A 110 -12.29 9.85 11.73
N ARG A 111 -12.30 8.58 12.14
CA ARG A 111 -11.68 8.14 13.41
C ARG A 111 -10.15 8.21 13.41
N TRP A 112 -9.50 8.25 12.23
CA TRP A 112 -8.05 8.35 12.12
C TRP A 112 -7.58 9.78 11.85
N GLN A 113 -6.48 10.14 12.49
CA GLN A 113 -5.79 11.37 12.16
C GLN A 113 -5.23 11.29 10.74
N TYR A 114 -5.53 12.27 9.91
CA TYR A 114 -5.09 12.32 8.52
C TYR A 114 -3.86 13.22 8.31
N VAL A 115 -3.20 13.04 7.18
CA VAL A 115 -2.16 13.92 6.67
C VAL A 115 -2.69 14.65 5.44
N ASN A 116 -2.50 15.97 5.37
CA ASN A 116 -2.85 16.78 4.22
C ASN A 116 -1.57 17.20 3.48
N LEU A 117 -1.28 16.58 2.33
CA LEU A 117 -0.03 16.81 1.57
C LEU A 117 0.12 18.21 1.00
N LEU A 118 -0.92 19.05 1.06
CA LEU A 118 -0.83 20.46 0.71
C LEU A 118 -0.15 21.30 1.81
N GLU A 119 0.00 20.77 3.02
CA GLU A 119 0.64 21.46 4.13
C GLU A 119 2.17 21.28 4.11
N GLU A 120 2.92 22.33 4.46
CA GLU A 120 4.37 22.37 4.35
C GLU A 120 5.11 21.22 5.05
N LYS A 121 4.65 20.77 6.21
CA LYS A 121 5.30 19.70 6.99
C LYS A 121 4.59 18.36 6.92
N ALA A 122 3.64 18.21 6.00
CA ALA A 122 2.78 17.03 5.91
C ALA A 122 3.56 15.74 5.67
N TYR A 123 4.49 15.75 4.71
CA TYR A 123 5.30 14.58 4.43
C TYR A 123 6.18 14.18 5.62
N GLN A 124 6.70 15.14 6.36
CA GLN A 124 7.49 14.85 7.57
C GLN A 124 6.63 14.18 8.64
N LYS A 125 5.37 14.64 8.83
CA LYS A 125 4.41 13.99 9.73
C LYS A 125 4.10 12.56 9.31
N LEU A 126 3.91 12.32 7.99
CA LEU A 126 3.73 10.99 7.45
C LEU A 126 4.93 10.09 7.79
N MET A 127 6.14 10.56 7.52
CA MET A 127 7.37 9.81 7.81
C MET A 127 7.56 9.53 9.31
N GLN A 128 7.14 10.42 10.18
CA GLN A 128 7.14 10.19 11.63
C GLN A 128 6.22 9.04 12.02
N ALA A 129 5.00 8.99 11.47
CA ALA A 129 4.06 7.90 11.71
C ALA A 129 4.60 6.54 11.21
N LEU A 130 5.21 6.52 10.01
CA LEU A 130 5.85 5.32 9.45
C LEU A 130 7.02 4.84 10.32
N LYS A 131 7.88 5.74 10.78
CA LYS A 131 8.98 5.43 11.70
C LYS A 131 8.49 4.87 13.03
N TYR A 132 7.45 5.48 13.61
CA TYR A 132 6.83 4.99 14.84
C TYR A 132 6.35 3.56 14.69
N ARG A 133 5.63 3.24 13.59
CA ARG A 133 5.14 1.89 13.31
C ARG A 133 6.28 0.90 13.07
N ALA A 134 7.31 1.28 12.31
CA ALA A 134 8.47 0.43 12.06
C ALA A 134 9.18 0.07 13.37
N ASN A 135 9.37 1.03 14.28
CA ASN A 135 9.98 0.81 15.58
C ASN A 135 9.13 -0.14 16.45
N ALA A 136 7.80 0.04 16.46
CA ALA A 136 6.88 -0.82 17.21
C ALA A 136 6.92 -2.30 16.72
N LEU A 137 7.28 -2.51 15.45
CA LEU A 137 7.42 -3.85 14.84
C LEU A 137 8.87 -4.36 14.83
N ASN A 138 9.84 -3.63 15.41
CA ASN A 138 11.27 -3.94 15.34
C ASN A 138 11.76 -4.11 13.88
N LEU A 139 11.32 -3.24 12.98
CA LEU A 139 11.69 -3.20 11.56
C LEU A 139 12.78 -2.16 11.30
N THR A 140 13.37 -2.20 10.09
CA THR A 140 14.24 -1.13 9.63
C THR A 140 13.46 0.17 9.54
N ALA A 141 13.88 1.20 10.26
CA ALA A 141 13.21 2.49 10.26
C ALA A 141 13.31 3.15 8.87
N PRO A 142 12.20 3.72 8.34
CA PRO A 142 12.25 4.53 7.14
C PRO A 142 13.23 5.70 7.28
N GLY A 143 13.93 6.02 6.21
CA GLY A 143 14.89 7.13 6.15
C GLY A 143 15.85 6.96 4.98
N LYS A 144 16.38 8.06 4.46
CA LYS A 144 17.37 8.00 3.38
C LYS A 144 18.59 7.22 3.85
N THR A 145 18.83 6.08 3.23
CA THR A 145 20.09 5.36 3.41
C THR A 145 21.17 6.17 2.70
N GLY A 146 22.19 6.59 3.43
CA GLY A 146 23.33 7.34 2.86
C GLY A 146 24.19 6.43 1.96
N MET A 147 23.64 5.94 0.83
CA MET A 147 24.38 5.25 -0.22
C MET A 147 24.01 5.80 -1.59
N PRO A 148 24.97 5.87 -2.55
CA PRO A 148 24.81 6.50 -3.84
C PRO A 148 23.71 5.83 -4.65
N GLN A 149 22.96 6.63 -5.38
CA GLN A 149 21.93 6.22 -6.33
C GLN A 149 22.51 5.23 -7.34
N GLY A 150 22.33 3.94 -7.09
CA GLY A 150 22.52 2.88 -8.07
C GLY A 150 21.24 2.77 -8.90
N VAL A 151 21.43 2.84 -10.21
CA VAL A 151 20.40 2.59 -11.22
C VAL A 151 19.65 1.31 -10.86
N ARG A 152 18.34 1.40 -10.57
CA ARG A 152 17.50 0.22 -10.43
C ARG A 152 17.43 -0.45 -11.80
N GLU A 153 18.01 -1.63 -11.92
CA GLU A 153 17.73 -2.51 -13.04
C GLU A 153 16.23 -2.85 -13.03
N LYS A 154 15.58 -2.66 -14.19
CA LYS A 154 14.21 -3.09 -14.44
C LYS A 154 14.18 -4.62 -14.31
N GLY A 155 13.65 -5.14 -13.22
CA GLY A 155 13.52 -6.60 -13.06
C GLY A 155 13.36 -7.18 -11.67
N GLU A 156 13.44 -6.39 -10.60
CA GLU A 156 13.15 -6.96 -9.26
C GLU A 156 11.65 -7.01 -9.01
N THR A 157 11.10 -8.19 -9.19
CA THR A 157 9.74 -8.54 -8.80
C THR A 157 9.59 -8.42 -7.28
N ASN A 158 8.51 -7.78 -6.84
CA ASN A 158 8.14 -7.62 -5.43
C ASN A 158 8.15 -8.99 -4.71
N PRO A 159 8.90 -9.16 -3.60
CA PRO A 159 8.97 -10.41 -2.84
C PRO A 159 7.61 -10.96 -2.38
N LEU A 160 6.59 -10.12 -2.27
CA LEU A 160 5.22 -10.53 -1.92
C LEU A 160 4.58 -11.44 -2.97
N LEU A 161 5.06 -11.42 -4.23
CA LEU A 161 4.53 -12.24 -5.32
C LEU A 161 5.25 -13.59 -5.47
N GLN A 162 6.42 -13.78 -4.87
CA GLN A 162 7.23 -15.00 -5.03
C GLN A 162 6.78 -16.18 -4.16
N GLN A 163 5.85 -16.00 -3.21
CA GLN A 163 5.48 -17.06 -2.27
C GLN A 163 4.37 -18.02 -2.76
N LYS A 164 3.90 -17.89 -4.02
CA LYS A 164 2.77 -18.71 -4.53
C LYS A 164 2.95 -19.30 -5.93
N ALA A 165 4.11 -19.78 -6.28
CA ALA A 165 4.27 -20.60 -7.48
C ALA A 165 4.56 -22.06 -7.11
N GLU A 166 3.64 -22.74 -6.43
CA GLU A 166 3.57 -24.19 -6.51
C GLU A 166 2.63 -24.56 -7.68
N PRO A 167 3.10 -25.35 -8.67
CA PRO A 167 2.26 -25.72 -9.79
C PRO A 167 1.18 -26.70 -9.32
N ALA A 168 -0.06 -26.43 -9.67
CA ALA A 168 -1.17 -27.37 -9.50
C ALA A 168 -0.86 -28.71 -10.21
N PRO A 169 -1.18 -29.86 -9.62
CA PRO A 169 -0.92 -31.16 -10.23
C PRO A 169 -1.75 -31.31 -11.50
N ALA A 170 -1.08 -31.71 -12.57
CA ALA A 170 -1.66 -31.95 -13.90
C ALA A 170 -2.90 -32.84 -13.82
N ALA A 171 -4.02 -32.34 -14.33
CA ALA A 171 -5.24 -33.14 -14.52
C ALA A 171 -4.95 -34.29 -15.49
N LYS A 172 -5.15 -35.53 -15.02
CA LYS A 172 -5.07 -36.73 -15.86
C LYS A 172 -6.17 -36.69 -16.91
N VAL A 173 -5.76 -36.66 -18.18
CA VAL A 173 -6.64 -36.88 -19.33
C VAL A 173 -7.12 -38.34 -19.27
N VAL A 174 -8.39 -38.54 -18.97
CA VAL A 174 -9.06 -39.82 -19.08
C VAL A 174 -9.53 -39.97 -20.52
N THR A 175 -8.80 -40.76 -21.30
CA THR A 175 -9.27 -41.26 -22.57
C THR A 175 -10.24 -42.42 -22.31
N LYS A 176 -11.46 -42.31 -22.80
CA LYS A 176 -12.46 -43.36 -22.81
C LYS A 176 -12.40 -44.13 -24.15
N PRO A 177 -12.60 -45.45 -24.16
CA PRO A 177 -12.54 -46.31 -25.34
C PRO A 177 -13.69 -46.10 -26.32
#